data_f0f62f99ad9c8884a67bae7dd61e84e9
#
_entry.id   f0f62f99ad9c8884a67bae7dd61e84e9
#
_cell.length_a   1.000
_cell.length_b   1.000
_cell.length_c   1.000
_cell.angle_alpha   90.00
_cell.angle_beta   90.00
_cell.angle_gamma   90.00
#
_symmetry.space_group_name_H-M   'P 1'
#
loop_
_entity.id
_entity.type
_entity.pdbx_description
1 polymer ?
#
loop_
_entity_poly.entity_id
_entity_poly.type
_entity_poly.pdbx_seq_one_letter_code
_entity_poly.pdbx_strand_id
1 'polypeptide(L)'
;MKTCSKCKLELDDSAFSPSSGGTYLRPECKSCAKKLAKRREELKEQHGYPDPGYTCPICLKNEEQLKGSGGNASVWVVDHNHDTDSFRGFLCHNCNRGLGVFQDDVLRLKRAIGYLNGKIIL
;
A
#
# COMPACT_ATOMS: atom_id res chain seq x y z
N MET A 1 4.64 23.74 9.46
CA MET A 1 5.61 22.63 9.49
C MET A 1 4.89 21.32 9.73
N LYS A 2 5.33 20.26 9.09
CA LYS A 2 4.70 18.95 9.15
C LYS A 2 5.80 17.89 9.22
N THR A 3 5.58 16.85 10.03
CA THR A 3 6.55 15.74 10.15
C THR A 3 6.23 14.65 9.11
N CYS A 4 7.22 14.31 8.29
CA CYS A 4 7.08 13.22 7.32
C CYS A 4 6.96 11.88 8.05
N SER A 5 5.95 11.08 7.67
CA SER A 5 5.72 9.76 8.28
C SER A 5 6.82 8.74 7.95
N LYS A 6 7.62 8.99 6.92
CA LYS A 6 8.67 8.07 6.46
C LYS A 6 10.06 8.46 6.96
N CYS A 7 10.52 9.67 6.66
CA CYS A 7 11.86 10.09 7.08
C CYS A 7 11.90 10.76 8.46
N LYS A 8 10.72 11.04 9.03
CA LYS A 8 10.58 11.64 10.38
C LYS A 8 11.12 13.05 10.52
N LEU A 9 11.48 13.70 9.43
CA LEU A 9 11.93 15.09 9.45
C LEU A 9 10.74 16.03 9.51
N GLU A 10 10.89 17.10 10.25
CA GLU A 10 9.92 18.21 10.28
C GLU A 10 10.26 19.16 9.13
N LEU A 11 9.33 19.28 8.18
CA LEU A 11 9.54 20.01 6.94
C LEU A 11 8.43 21.03 6.72
N ASP A 12 8.74 22.05 5.89
CA ASP A 12 7.74 23.02 5.47
C ASP A 12 6.60 22.31 4.72
N ASP A 13 5.38 22.86 4.83
CA ASP A 13 4.20 22.27 4.17
C ASP A 13 4.38 22.13 2.66
N SER A 14 5.18 22.99 2.04
CA SER A 14 5.50 22.90 0.61
C SER A 14 6.25 21.62 0.21
N ALA A 15 6.84 20.93 1.17
CA ALA A 15 7.53 19.65 0.94
C ALA A 15 6.55 18.47 0.81
N PHE A 16 5.25 18.70 0.97
CA PHE A 16 4.22 17.66 0.91
C PHE A 16 3.26 17.91 -0.24
N SER A 17 2.83 16.85 -0.91
CA SER A 17 1.83 16.93 -1.97
C SER A 17 0.42 16.94 -1.38
N PRO A 18 -0.53 17.63 -2.01
CA PRO A 18 -1.93 17.53 -1.59
C PRO A 18 -2.48 16.13 -1.86
N SER A 19 -3.49 15.73 -1.08
CA SER A 19 -4.24 14.51 -1.35
C SER A 19 -4.94 14.61 -2.69
N SER A 20 -5.42 13.48 -3.23
CA SER A 20 -6.12 13.45 -4.51
C SER A 20 -7.36 14.34 -4.55
N GLY A 21 -7.99 14.57 -3.40
CA GLY A 21 -9.12 15.50 -3.27
C GLY A 21 -8.71 16.92 -2.90
N GLY A 22 -7.43 17.17 -2.63
CA GLY A 22 -6.93 18.50 -2.26
C GLY A 22 -7.32 18.97 -0.86
N THR A 23 -7.88 18.08 -0.03
CA THR A 23 -8.42 18.45 1.29
C THR A 23 -7.38 18.43 2.41
N TYR A 24 -6.28 17.69 2.21
CA TYR A 24 -5.20 17.60 3.20
C TYR A 24 -3.88 17.32 2.47
N LEU A 25 -2.78 17.46 3.20
CA LEU A 25 -1.44 17.11 2.69
C LEU A 25 -1.17 15.63 2.97
N ARG A 26 -0.50 14.98 2.03
CA ARG A 26 -0.09 13.57 2.20
C ARG A 26 0.88 13.44 3.37
N PRO A 27 0.85 12.29 4.09
CA PRO A 27 1.69 12.10 5.27
C PRO A 27 3.19 11.97 4.96
N GLU A 28 3.56 11.46 3.77
CA GLU A 28 4.95 11.38 3.35
C GLU A 28 5.37 12.62 2.54
N CYS A 29 6.61 13.08 2.70
CA CYS A 29 7.11 14.20 1.91
C CYS A 29 7.35 13.79 0.45
N LYS A 30 7.45 14.78 -0.42
CA LYS A 30 7.65 14.57 -1.87
C LYS A 30 8.89 13.72 -2.17
N SER A 31 9.97 13.93 -1.44
CA SER A 31 11.20 13.15 -1.60
C SER A 31 11.00 11.68 -1.28
N CYS A 32 10.34 11.37 -0.16
CA CYS A 32 10.03 9.99 0.22
C CYS A 32 9.04 9.34 -0.74
N ALA A 33 8.02 10.07 -1.21
CA ALA A 33 7.07 9.58 -2.20
C ALA A 33 7.78 9.20 -3.51
N LYS A 34 8.76 10.01 -3.93
CA LYS A 34 9.57 9.75 -5.12
C LYS A 34 10.40 8.48 -4.98
N LYS A 35 11.02 8.28 -3.82
CA LYS A 35 11.79 7.06 -3.54
C LYS A 35 10.92 5.82 -3.56
N LEU A 36 9.73 5.88 -2.99
CA LEU A 36 8.78 4.77 -3.01
C LEU A 36 8.32 4.43 -4.43
N ALA A 37 8.01 5.45 -5.24
CA ALA A 37 7.62 5.24 -6.62
C ALA A 37 8.74 4.58 -7.44
N LYS A 38 9.97 5.05 -7.26
CA LYS A 38 11.14 4.48 -7.92
C LYS A 38 11.36 3.02 -7.52
N ARG A 39 11.21 2.71 -6.23
CA ARG A 39 11.37 1.34 -5.74
C ARG A 39 10.31 0.40 -6.32
N ARG A 40 9.07 0.86 -6.44
CA ARG A 40 8.01 0.07 -7.09
C ARG A 40 8.34 -0.24 -8.55
N GLU A 41 8.87 0.74 -9.29
CA GLU A 41 9.27 0.51 -10.67
C GLU A 41 10.42 -0.49 -10.78
N GLU A 42 11.41 -0.41 -9.90
CA GLU A 42 12.51 -1.37 -9.84
C GLU A 42 12.00 -2.79 -9.58
N LEU A 43 11.06 -2.95 -8.66
CA LEU A 43 10.47 -4.24 -8.33
C LEU A 43 9.64 -4.80 -9.48
N LYS A 44 8.92 -3.95 -10.21
CA LYS A 44 8.19 -4.36 -11.41
C LYS A 44 9.13 -4.88 -12.48
N GLU A 45 10.27 -4.22 -12.69
CA GLU A 45 11.28 -4.67 -13.64
C GLU A 45 11.88 -6.01 -13.25
N GLN A 46 12.13 -6.21 -11.95
CA GLN A 46 12.73 -7.44 -11.45
C GLN A 46 11.77 -8.63 -11.47
N HIS A 47 10.50 -8.40 -11.14
CA HIS A 47 9.52 -9.47 -10.93
C HIS A 47 8.48 -9.59 -12.02
N GLY A 48 8.42 -8.62 -12.92
CA GLY A 48 7.50 -8.65 -14.06
C GLY A 48 6.06 -8.44 -13.66
N TYR A 49 5.17 -9.07 -14.39
CA TYR A 49 3.72 -9.02 -14.21
C TYR A 49 3.23 -10.41 -13.81
N PRO A 50 2.21 -10.54 -12.95
CA PRO A 50 1.70 -11.85 -12.57
C PRO A 50 1.18 -12.65 -13.75
N ASP A 51 1.33 -13.98 -13.68
CA ASP A 51 0.82 -14.90 -14.69
C ASP A 51 -0.72 -14.79 -14.81
N PRO A 52 -1.32 -15.14 -15.96
CA PRO A 52 -2.76 -15.00 -16.16
C PRO A 52 -3.64 -15.69 -15.13
N GLY A 53 -3.15 -16.76 -14.52
CA GLY A 53 -3.89 -17.50 -13.50
C GLY A 53 -3.71 -16.98 -12.07
N TYR A 54 -2.96 -15.89 -11.91
CA TYR A 54 -2.65 -15.35 -10.58
C TYR A 54 -3.89 -14.81 -9.86
N THR A 55 -3.97 -15.08 -8.57
CA THR A 55 -5.04 -14.54 -7.70
C THR A 55 -4.41 -13.75 -6.56
N CYS A 56 -5.11 -12.69 -6.12
CA CYS A 56 -4.67 -11.93 -4.96
C CYS A 56 -4.57 -12.86 -3.74
N PRO A 57 -3.42 -12.90 -3.03
CA PRO A 57 -3.25 -13.82 -1.88
C PRO A 57 -4.22 -13.58 -0.73
N ILE A 58 -4.84 -12.41 -0.65
CA ILE A 58 -5.73 -12.04 0.45
C ILE A 58 -7.19 -12.29 0.09
N CYS A 59 -7.68 -11.68 -1.00
CA CYS A 59 -9.08 -11.81 -1.38
C CYS A 59 -9.37 -12.94 -2.36
N LEU A 60 -8.34 -13.56 -2.91
CA LEU A 60 -8.38 -14.69 -3.85
C LEU A 60 -9.06 -14.39 -5.20
N LYS A 61 -9.27 -13.12 -5.51
CA LYS A 61 -9.84 -12.70 -6.80
C LYS A 61 -8.76 -12.71 -7.88
N ASN A 62 -9.15 -13.07 -9.11
CA ASN A 62 -8.27 -13.01 -10.27
C ASN A 62 -8.39 -11.66 -11.00
N GLU A 63 -7.59 -11.50 -12.06
CA GLU A 63 -7.55 -10.26 -12.84
C GLU A 63 -8.93 -9.89 -13.40
N GLU A 64 -9.66 -10.85 -13.93
CA GLU A 64 -10.98 -10.61 -14.51
C GLU A 64 -11.97 -10.07 -13.48
N GLN A 65 -11.96 -10.64 -12.27
CA GLN A 65 -12.83 -10.20 -11.18
C GLN A 65 -12.44 -8.82 -10.64
N LEU A 66 -11.20 -8.40 -10.86
CA LEU A 66 -10.66 -7.13 -10.35
C LEU A 66 -10.71 -5.99 -11.37
N LYS A 67 -11.13 -6.25 -12.60
CA LYS A 67 -11.22 -5.22 -13.64
C LYS A 67 -12.05 -4.03 -13.17
N GLY A 68 -11.50 -2.83 -13.40
CA GLY A 68 -12.15 -1.58 -13.03
C GLY A 68 -11.90 -1.11 -11.60
N SER A 69 -11.34 -1.95 -10.74
CA SER A 69 -11.12 -1.59 -9.33
C SER A 69 -9.89 -0.69 -9.11
N GLY A 70 -9.00 -0.61 -10.07
CA GLY A 70 -7.79 0.21 -9.98
C GLY A 70 -7.79 1.43 -10.91
N GLY A 71 -8.94 1.81 -11.45
CA GLY A 71 -9.03 2.89 -12.44
C GLY A 71 -8.32 2.50 -13.73
N ASN A 72 -7.44 3.36 -14.26
CA ASN A 72 -6.70 3.12 -15.50
C ASN A 72 -5.40 2.36 -15.28
N ALA A 73 -5.05 2.08 -14.03
CA ALA A 73 -3.84 1.35 -13.69
C ALA A 73 -4.04 -0.15 -13.81
N SER A 74 -2.94 -0.90 -13.75
CA SER A 74 -2.97 -2.35 -13.61
C SER A 74 -3.82 -2.75 -12.38
N VAL A 75 -4.51 -3.89 -12.47
CA VAL A 75 -5.26 -4.42 -11.31
C VAL A 75 -4.32 -4.88 -10.19
N TRP A 76 -3.04 -5.09 -10.49
CA TRP A 76 -2.05 -5.56 -9.53
C TRP A 76 -1.16 -4.44 -9.04
N VAL A 77 -0.89 -4.43 -7.74
CA VAL A 77 0.05 -3.51 -7.09
C VAL A 77 1.26 -4.32 -6.64
N VAL A 78 2.44 -3.82 -6.95
CA VAL A 78 3.68 -4.39 -6.40
C VAL A 78 3.72 -4.08 -4.91
N ASP A 79 3.82 -5.11 -4.10
CA ASP A 79 3.91 -4.99 -2.65
C ASP A 79 5.31 -5.36 -2.16
N HIS A 80 5.82 -4.62 -1.20
CA HIS A 80 7.12 -4.88 -0.59
C HIS A 80 7.08 -4.57 0.89
N ASN A 81 8.00 -5.22 1.62
CA ASN A 81 8.17 -4.95 3.03
C ASN A 81 8.93 -3.63 3.18
N HIS A 82 8.31 -2.64 3.82
CA HIS A 82 8.91 -1.31 3.98
C HIS A 82 10.09 -1.28 4.94
N ASP A 83 10.19 -2.26 5.85
CA ASP A 83 11.31 -2.34 6.80
C ASP A 83 12.54 -2.99 6.17
N THR A 84 12.35 -4.08 5.43
CA THR A 84 13.44 -4.83 4.80
C THR A 84 13.65 -4.47 3.33
N ASP A 85 12.73 -3.72 2.73
CA ASP A 85 12.72 -3.33 1.33
C ASP A 85 12.67 -4.53 0.36
N SER A 86 12.19 -5.67 0.84
CA SER A 86 12.10 -6.88 0.02
C SER A 86 10.71 -7.05 -0.59
N PHE A 87 10.68 -7.61 -1.80
CA PHE A 87 9.44 -7.92 -2.51
C PHE A 87 8.62 -8.94 -1.74
N ARG A 88 7.32 -8.67 -1.56
CA ARG A 88 6.40 -9.61 -0.91
C ARG A 88 5.47 -10.30 -1.90
N GLY A 89 5.05 -9.63 -2.93
CA GLY A 89 4.14 -10.19 -3.93
C GLY A 89 3.35 -9.11 -4.63
N PHE A 90 2.33 -9.53 -5.38
CA PHE A 90 1.37 -8.63 -6.00
C PHE A 90 0.04 -8.75 -5.27
N LEU A 91 -0.57 -7.62 -4.97
CA LEU A 91 -1.90 -7.53 -4.35
C LEU A 91 -2.84 -6.76 -5.26
N CYS A 92 -4.15 -6.97 -5.10
CA CYS A 92 -5.11 -6.06 -5.71
C CYS A 92 -5.10 -4.71 -4.96
N HIS A 93 -5.60 -3.67 -5.61
CA HIS A 93 -5.61 -2.32 -5.01
C HIS A 93 -6.37 -2.25 -3.69
N ASN A 94 -7.50 -2.95 -3.60
CA ASN A 94 -8.32 -2.95 -2.38
C ASN A 94 -7.59 -3.59 -1.20
N CYS A 95 -6.96 -4.74 -1.41
CA CYS A 95 -6.21 -5.41 -0.35
C CYS A 95 -4.98 -4.64 0.06
N ASN A 96 -4.26 -4.06 -0.91
CA ASN A 96 -3.12 -3.20 -0.61
C ASN A 96 -3.53 -1.99 0.23
N ARG A 97 -4.63 -1.35 -0.14
CA ARG A 97 -5.19 -0.22 0.58
C ARG A 97 -5.66 -0.62 1.98
N GLY A 98 -6.31 -1.79 2.10
CA GLY A 98 -6.75 -2.33 3.38
C GLY A 98 -5.59 -2.54 4.35
N LEU A 99 -4.49 -3.13 3.89
CA LEU A 99 -3.29 -3.29 4.72
C LEU A 99 -2.72 -1.93 5.14
N GLY A 100 -2.71 -0.97 4.23
CA GLY A 100 -2.23 0.38 4.52
C GLY A 100 -3.06 1.09 5.58
N VAL A 101 -4.38 0.92 5.58
CA VAL A 101 -5.27 1.47 6.60
C VAL A 101 -4.91 0.93 7.98
N PHE A 102 -4.55 -0.35 8.08
CA PHE A 102 -4.08 -0.98 9.31
C PHE A 102 -2.57 -0.80 9.52
N GLN A 103 -1.92 0.04 8.71
CA GLN A 103 -0.50 0.38 8.80
C GLN A 103 0.43 -0.84 8.69
N ASP A 104 0.00 -1.88 7.96
CA ASP A 104 0.75 -3.15 7.82
C ASP A 104 1.06 -3.80 9.17
N ASP A 105 0.28 -3.49 10.21
CA ASP A 105 0.52 -3.94 11.57
C ASP A 105 -0.17 -5.27 11.82
N VAL A 106 0.62 -6.33 12.00
CA VAL A 106 0.12 -7.68 12.24
C VAL A 106 -0.75 -7.75 13.50
N LEU A 107 -0.40 -7.04 14.55
CA LEU A 107 -1.18 -7.03 15.80
C LEU A 107 -2.54 -6.39 15.61
N ARG A 108 -2.61 -5.29 14.85
CA ARG A 108 -3.89 -4.63 14.52
C ARG A 108 -4.78 -5.55 13.69
N LEU A 109 -4.18 -6.26 12.73
CA LEU A 109 -4.91 -7.22 11.90
C LEU A 109 -5.44 -8.38 12.72
N LYS A 110 -4.66 -8.89 13.68
CA LYS A 110 -5.10 -9.93 14.60
C LYS A 110 -6.27 -9.46 15.47
N ARG A 111 -6.22 -8.22 15.96
CA ARG A 111 -7.33 -7.63 16.72
C ARG A 111 -8.57 -7.49 15.87
N ALA A 112 -8.41 -7.10 14.60
CA ALA A 112 -9.54 -7.02 13.66
C ALA A 112 -10.19 -8.39 13.45
N ILE A 113 -9.39 -9.44 13.31
CA ILE A 113 -9.90 -10.81 13.20
C ILE A 113 -10.70 -11.19 14.46
N GLY A 114 -10.15 -10.92 15.63
CA GLY A 114 -10.83 -11.18 16.90
C GLY A 114 -12.15 -10.42 17.01
N TYR A 115 -12.15 -9.16 16.62
CA TYR A 115 -13.35 -8.33 16.62
C TYR A 115 -14.45 -8.92 15.71
N LEU A 116 -14.08 -9.33 14.49
CA LEU A 116 -15.03 -9.94 13.55
C LEU A 116 -15.58 -11.27 14.06
N ASN A 117 -14.80 -12.02 14.82
CA ASN A 117 -15.23 -13.29 15.42
C ASN A 117 -16.00 -13.11 16.73
N GLY A 118 -16.27 -11.87 17.14
CA GLY A 118 -16.96 -11.57 18.39
C GLY A 118 -16.09 -11.75 19.62
N LYS A 119 -14.78 -11.79 19.47
CA LYS A 119 -13.81 -11.93 20.58
C LYS A 119 -12.96 -10.68 20.65
N ILE A 120 -12.91 -10.05 21.81
CA ILE A 120 -12.03 -8.89 22.04
C ILE A 120 -10.69 -9.42 22.52
N ILE A 121 -9.64 -9.13 21.75
CA ILE A 121 -8.26 -9.46 22.12
C ILE A 121 -7.67 -8.19 22.75
N LEU A 122 -7.52 -8.21 24.05
CA LEU A 122 -6.93 -7.11 24.80
C LEU A 122 -5.42 -7.31 24.95
#